data_3f165ffbef3c30d0001c05040775c566
#
_entry.id   3f165ffbef3c30d0001c05040775c566
#
_cell.length_a   1.000
_cell.length_b   1.000
_cell.length_c   1.000
_cell.angle_alpha   90.00
_cell.angle_beta   90.00
_cell.angle_gamma   90.00
#
_symmetry.space_group_name_H-M   'P 1'
#
loop_
_entity.id
_entity.type
_entity.pdbx_description
1 polymer ?
#
loop_
_entity_poly.entity_id
_entity_poly.type
_entity_poly.pdbx_seq_one_letter_code
_entity_poly.pdbx_strand_id
1 'polypeptide(L)'
;MRQNRTALVRGYYFCYFAAQGCMATCLNVFLCQTLHLDGRALGWFNGVTTLCAAAVLPLVGLWADRTGRPGRLLTLALGALTAGGTMLGLQSGFWGALGWGILWECARSSCVPLADRSTVGLCGAQSYGKLRCFGSLGFLAGGAGLGVLTRRWGLERLLFPIYLSLAAAAFLLSFGLHREENVRRERPKQVWRTLLHTPGVRLALLLGAQGGAAVNALQPYLGGFLVDRLGASVSALGWNTLLCVGPELLLLPWVSGRLLPKYGAARVSLGLTLALSMRCIGYALAPNMGIFLAASLFYGCTVCAATAVSLNVLRAAVPEECYATAVLLSAAVTALTRAGFGWLFGMLEGTAGGRAGFWLLGALSLAAAWVLWIKQDVFPNESAGH
;
A
#
# COMPACT_ATOMS: atom_id res chain seq x y z
N MET A 1 9.04 -20.39 25.13
CA MET A 1 7.80 -20.18 24.34
C MET A 1 7.72 -18.80 23.66
N ARG A 2 8.05 -17.69 24.35
CA ARG A 2 7.95 -16.33 23.77
C ARG A 2 8.91 -16.08 22.58
N GLN A 3 10.14 -16.58 22.63
CA GLN A 3 11.12 -16.46 21.54
C GLN A 3 10.69 -17.16 20.26
N ASN A 4 10.12 -18.37 20.34
CA ASN A 4 9.67 -19.12 19.17
C ASN A 4 8.49 -18.42 18.47
N ARG A 5 7.57 -17.80 19.24
CA ARG A 5 6.46 -17.02 18.67
C ARG A 5 6.95 -15.77 17.94
N THR A 6 7.95 -15.09 18.51
CA THR A 6 8.54 -13.89 17.88
C THR A 6 9.24 -14.21 16.57
N ALA A 7 9.99 -15.34 16.52
CA ALA A 7 10.64 -15.80 15.30
C ALA A 7 9.62 -16.16 14.21
N LEU A 8 8.55 -16.86 14.59
CA LEU A 8 7.46 -17.22 13.67
C LEU A 8 6.79 -15.98 13.08
N VAL A 9 6.46 -14.97 13.89
CA VAL A 9 5.85 -13.73 13.44
C VAL A 9 6.78 -12.97 12.48
N ARG A 10 8.09 -12.90 12.77
CA ARG A 10 9.10 -12.30 11.89
C ARG A 10 9.14 -13.03 10.55
N GLY A 11 9.21 -14.36 10.56
CA GLY A 11 9.20 -15.20 9.36
C GLY A 11 7.93 -14.98 8.53
N TYR A 12 6.76 -14.94 9.18
CA TYR A 12 5.50 -14.64 8.52
C TYR A 12 5.53 -13.29 7.80
N TYR A 13 5.86 -12.20 8.51
CA TYR A 13 5.92 -10.87 7.89
C TYR A 13 6.92 -10.83 6.74
N PHE A 14 8.09 -11.42 6.92
CA PHE A 14 9.10 -11.47 5.87
C PHE A 14 8.58 -12.20 4.62
N CYS A 15 8.10 -13.43 4.75
CA CYS A 15 7.63 -14.24 3.62
C CYS A 15 6.41 -13.61 2.93
N TYR A 16 5.41 -13.16 3.71
CA TYR A 16 4.22 -12.53 3.16
C TYR A 16 4.58 -11.28 2.36
N PHE A 17 5.35 -10.38 2.95
CA PHE A 17 5.71 -9.13 2.27
C PHE A 17 6.74 -9.33 1.16
N ALA A 18 7.58 -10.36 1.20
CA ALA A 18 8.43 -10.72 0.08
C ALA A 18 7.60 -11.19 -1.14
N ALA A 19 6.58 -12.02 -0.91
CA ALA A 19 5.62 -12.39 -1.95
C ALA A 19 4.90 -11.14 -2.52
N GLN A 20 4.46 -10.22 -1.64
CA GLN A 20 3.83 -8.97 -2.09
C GLN A 20 4.79 -8.07 -2.85
N GLY A 21 6.07 -8.00 -2.47
CA GLY A 21 7.10 -7.24 -3.18
C GLY A 21 7.31 -7.74 -4.61
N CYS A 22 7.34 -9.06 -4.81
CA CYS A 22 7.39 -9.66 -6.15
C CYS A 22 6.20 -9.23 -7.01
N MET A 23 4.99 -9.40 -6.50
CA MET A 23 3.76 -9.08 -7.25
C MET A 23 3.60 -7.58 -7.49
N ALA A 24 3.80 -6.74 -6.48
CA ALA A 24 3.68 -5.29 -6.62
C ALA A 24 4.66 -4.70 -7.65
N THR A 25 5.84 -5.29 -7.78
CA THR A 25 6.87 -4.84 -8.70
C THR A 25 6.60 -5.30 -10.14
N CYS A 26 6.15 -6.53 -10.33
CA CYS A 26 6.21 -7.19 -11.64
C CYS A 26 4.85 -7.61 -12.21
N LEU A 27 3.76 -7.68 -11.42
CA LEU A 27 2.49 -8.23 -11.89
C LEU A 27 1.96 -7.50 -13.12
N ASN A 28 1.91 -6.16 -13.10
CA ASN A 28 1.39 -5.40 -14.23
C ASN A 28 2.24 -5.54 -15.49
N VAL A 29 3.57 -5.62 -15.33
CA VAL A 29 4.47 -5.89 -16.47
C VAL A 29 4.20 -7.29 -17.02
N PHE A 30 4.00 -8.28 -16.16
CA PHE A 30 3.62 -9.63 -16.58
C PHE A 30 2.28 -9.62 -17.34
N LEU A 31 1.26 -8.94 -16.82
CA LEU A 31 -0.05 -8.84 -17.48
C LEU A 31 0.05 -8.18 -18.87
N CYS A 32 0.86 -7.14 -19.01
CA CYS A 32 1.07 -6.48 -20.31
C CYS A 32 1.88 -7.34 -21.27
N GLN A 33 2.96 -7.99 -20.82
CA GLN A 33 3.86 -8.73 -21.68
C GLN A 33 3.35 -10.13 -22.04
N THR A 34 2.70 -10.83 -21.10
CA THR A 34 2.26 -12.22 -21.28
C THR A 34 0.81 -12.31 -21.74
N LEU A 35 -0.10 -11.51 -21.15
CA LEU A 35 -1.50 -11.49 -21.54
C LEU A 35 -1.81 -10.41 -22.60
N HIS A 36 -0.81 -9.61 -22.99
CA HIS A 36 -0.94 -8.53 -23.95
C HIS A 36 -2.05 -7.52 -23.62
N LEU A 37 -2.26 -7.26 -22.31
CA LEU A 37 -3.26 -6.30 -21.86
C LEU A 37 -2.80 -4.89 -22.22
N ASP A 38 -3.68 -4.13 -22.88
CA ASP A 38 -3.48 -2.71 -23.10
C ASP A 38 -3.71 -1.89 -21.81
N GLY A 39 -3.37 -0.61 -21.84
CA GLY A 39 -3.52 0.27 -20.69
C GLY A 39 -4.96 0.36 -20.17
N ARG A 40 -5.96 0.25 -21.07
CA ARG A 40 -7.38 0.26 -20.69
C ARG A 40 -7.77 -1.01 -19.93
N ALA A 41 -7.40 -2.18 -20.44
CA ALA A 41 -7.66 -3.45 -19.79
C ALA A 41 -6.94 -3.51 -18.42
N LEU A 42 -5.71 -3.00 -18.34
CA LEU A 42 -4.97 -2.90 -17.10
C LEU A 42 -5.65 -1.95 -16.09
N GLY A 43 -6.20 -0.83 -16.56
CA GLY A 43 -7.00 0.09 -15.75
C GLY A 43 -8.25 -0.57 -15.19
N TRP A 44 -8.99 -1.30 -16.02
CA TRP A 44 -10.14 -2.09 -15.59
C TRP A 44 -9.74 -3.16 -14.58
N PHE A 45 -8.67 -3.91 -14.84
CA PHE A 45 -8.16 -4.92 -13.92
C PHE A 45 -7.85 -4.32 -12.54
N ASN A 46 -7.02 -3.27 -12.48
CA ASN A 46 -6.63 -2.65 -11.21
C ASN A 46 -7.81 -1.94 -10.51
N GLY A 47 -8.68 -1.28 -11.25
CA GLY A 47 -9.85 -0.58 -10.72
C GLY A 47 -10.87 -1.55 -10.10
N VAL A 48 -11.29 -2.56 -10.84
CA VAL A 48 -12.33 -3.52 -10.40
C VAL A 48 -11.80 -4.38 -9.25
N THR A 49 -10.60 -4.93 -9.35
CA THR A 49 -10.02 -5.74 -8.27
C THR A 49 -9.91 -4.96 -6.95
N THR A 50 -9.47 -3.71 -7.04
CA THR A 50 -9.38 -2.82 -5.86
C THR A 50 -10.74 -2.47 -5.29
N LEU A 51 -11.73 -2.18 -6.13
CA LEU A 51 -13.08 -1.85 -5.69
C LEU A 51 -13.75 -3.04 -4.98
N CYS A 52 -13.62 -4.24 -5.55
CA CYS A 52 -14.10 -5.47 -4.92
C CYS A 52 -13.42 -5.71 -3.55
N ALA A 53 -12.11 -5.52 -3.49
CA ALA A 53 -11.37 -5.64 -2.22
C ALA A 53 -11.83 -4.63 -1.17
N ALA A 54 -12.08 -3.38 -1.56
CA ALA A 54 -12.60 -2.34 -0.68
C ALA A 54 -13.99 -2.70 -0.12
N ALA A 55 -14.84 -3.36 -0.90
CA ALA A 55 -16.16 -3.83 -0.47
C ALA A 55 -16.07 -5.04 0.48
N VAL A 56 -15.13 -5.96 0.23
CA VAL A 56 -14.96 -7.19 1.01
C VAL A 56 -14.28 -6.94 2.36
N LEU A 57 -13.36 -5.99 2.44
CA LEU A 57 -12.57 -5.73 3.65
C LEU A 57 -13.41 -5.45 4.91
N PRO A 58 -14.47 -4.62 4.88
CA PRO A 58 -15.36 -4.43 6.05
C PRO A 58 -16.09 -5.73 6.46
N LEU A 59 -16.47 -6.58 5.49
CA LEU A 59 -17.15 -7.85 5.75
C LEU A 59 -16.22 -8.83 6.48
N VAL A 60 -14.96 -8.90 6.06
CA VAL A 60 -13.93 -9.70 6.72
C VAL A 60 -13.67 -9.18 8.14
N GLY A 61 -13.62 -7.86 8.33
CA GLY A 61 -13.50 -7.23 9.64
C GLY A 61 -14.67 -7.62 10.57
N LEU A 62 -15.91 -7.52 10.05
CA LEU A 62 -17.11 -7.94 10.76
C LEU A 62 -17.08 -9.42 11.17
N TRP A 63 -16.62 -10.25 10.26
CA TRP A 63 -16.52 -11.69 10.50
C TRP A 63 -15.44 -12.00 11.55
N ALA A 64 -14.30 -11.32 11.50
CA ALA A 64 -13.24 -11.42 12.51
C ALA A 64 -13.74 -11.00 13.90
N ASP A 65 -14.55 -9.93 13.97
CA ASP A 65 -15.13 -9.46 15.23
C ASP A 65 -16.17 -10.43 15.80
N ARG A 66 -17.00 -11.03 14.94
CA ARG A 66 -18.03 -12.00 15.37
C ARG A 66 -17.45 -13.33 15.83
N THR A 67 -16.40 -13.79 15.16
CA THR A 67 -15.82 -15.11 15.46
C THR A 67 -14.77 -15.06 16.57
N GLY A 68 -14.14 -13.88 16.83
CA GLY A 68 -13.02 -13.75 17.75
C GLY A 68 -11.77 -14.56 17.33
N ARG A 69 -11.68 -14.93 16.05
CA ARG A 69 -10.62 -15.83 15.53
C ARG A 69 -9.87 -15.22 14.33
N PRO A 70 -9.25 -14.05 14.49
CA PRO A 70 -8.58 -13.36 13.38
C PRO A 70 -7.48 -14.20 12.73
N GLY A 71 -6.75 -15.01 13.52
CA GLY A 71 -5.68 -15.88 13.01
C GLY A 71 -6.21 -16.99 12.07
N ARG A 72 -7.37 -17.57 12.33
CA ARG A 72 -7.98 -18.57 11.42
C ARG A 72 -8.44 -17.92 10.12
N LEU A 73 -9.03 -16.73 10.20
CA LEU A 73 -9.43 -15.96 9.01
C LEU A 73 -8.21 -15.53 8.19
N LEU A 74 -7.10 -15.19 8.85
CA LEU A 74 -5.82 -14.92 8.20
C LEU A 74 -5.34 -16.13 7.39
N THR A 75 -5.38 -17.33 7.97
CA THR A 75 -4.98 -18.57 7.27
C THR A 75 -5.87 -18.83 6.06
N LEU A 76 -7.20 -18.66 6.19
CA LEU A 76 -8.13 -18.79 5.07
C LEU A 76 -7.83 -17.74 3.97
N ALA A 77 -7.60 -16.48 4.35
CA ALA A 77 -7.23 -15.43 3.41
C ALA A 77 -5.91 -15.74 2.70
N LEU A 78 -4.91 -16.27 3.40
CA LEU A 78 -3.64 -16.69 2.79
C LEU A 78 -3.79 -17.89 1.84
N GLY A 79 -4.65 -18.84 2.17
CA GLY A 79 -5.01 -19.92 1.25
C GLY A 79 -5.64 -19.39 -0.04
N ALA A 80 -6.62 -18.49 0.08
CA ALA A 80 -7.24 -17.83 -1.06
C ALA A 80 -6.25 -16.96 -1.85
N LEU A 81 -5.34 -16.25 -1.16
CA LEU A 81 -4.26 -15.47 -1.77
C LEU A 81 -3.33 -16.35 -2.60
N THR A 82 -2.89 -17.46 -2.03
CA THR A 82 -1.97 -18.39 -2.69
C THR A 82 -2.63 -19.04 -3.90
N ALA A 83 -3.86 -19.55 -3.74
CA ALA A 83 -4.63 -20.13 -4.84
C ALA A 83 -4.94 -19.11 -5.92
N GLY A 84 -5.45 -17.92 -5.55
CA GLY A 84 -5.80 -16.85 -6.48
C GLY A 84 -4.59 -16.37 -7.28
N GLY A 85 -3.43 -16.16 -6.62
CA GLY A 85 -2.22 -15.76 -7.30
C GLY A 85 -1.66 -16.85 -8.23
N THR A 86 -1.72 -18.12 -7.84
CA THR A 86 -1.30 -19.24 -8.69
C THR A 86 -2.19 -19.35 -9.92
N MET A 87 -3.52 -19.32 -9.73
CA MET A 87 -4.48 -19.40 -10.83
C MET A 87 -4.39 -18.18 -11.76
N LEU A 88 -4.10 -17.00 -11.23
CA LEU A 88 -3.84 -15.79 -12.02
C LEU A 88 -2.66 -15.99 -12.98
N GLY A 89 -1.58 -16.63 -12.52
CA GLY A 89 -0.41 -16.93 -13.34
C GLY A 89 -0.64 -17.96 -14.45
N LEU A 90 -1.70 -18.74 -14.38
CA LEU A 90 -2.06 -19.74 -15.37
C LEU A 90 -3.08 -19.23 -16.42
N GLN A 91 -3.52 -17.96 -16.30
CA GLN A 91 -4.52 -17.43 -17.22
C GLN A 91 -3.89 -17.00 -18.55
N SER A 92 -4.65 -17.19 -19.61
CA SER A 92 -4.31 -16.77 -20.97
C SER A 92 -5.20 -15.63 -21.50
N GLY A 93 -6.20 -15.17 -20.73
CA GLY A 93 -7.14 -14.14 -21.16
C GLY A 93 -7.58 -13.21 -20.03
N PHE A 94 -8.09 -12.03 -20.42
CA PHE A 94 -8.47 -10.95 -19.52
C PHE A 94 -9.51 -11.36 -18.46
N TRP A 95 -10.59 -12.03 -18.85
CA TRP A 95 -11.68 -12.36 -17.93
C TRP A 95 -11.29 -13.37 -16.85
N GLY A 96 -10.47 -14.36 -17.21
CA GLY A 96 -9.90 -15.29 -16.25
C GLY A 96 -8.93 -14.60 -15.30
N ALA A 97 -8.04 -13.75 -15.84
CA ALA A 97 -7.14 -12.96 -15.04
C ALA A 97 -7.90 -12.01 -14.09
N LEU A 98 -8.96 -11.35 -14.56
CA LEU A 98 -9.79 -10.47 -13.72
C LEU A 98 -10.47 -11.24 -12.58
N GLY A 99 -11.08 -12.40 -12.86
CA GLY A 99 -11.77 -13.20 -11.84
C GLY A 99 -10.83 -13.67 -10.73
N TRP A 100 -9.69 -14.26 -11.09
CA TRP A 100 -8.67 -14.68 -10.12
C TRP A 100 -7.95 -13.51 -9.46
N GLY A 101 -7.77 -12.42 -10.19
CA GLY A 101 -7.25 -11.15 -9.67
C GLY A 101 -8.14 -10.55 -8.58
N ILE A 102 -9.47 -10.61 -8.74
CA ILE A 102 -10.42 -10.17 -7.70
C ILE A 102 -10.24 -11.02 -6.43
N LEU A 103 -10.21 -12.35 -6.56
CA LEU A 103 -10.00 -13.23 -5.40
C LEU A 103 -8.67 -12.92 -4.71
N TRP A 104 -7.60 -12.80 -5.50
CA TRP A 104 -6.27 -12.49 -4.99
C TRP A 104 -6.22 -11.15 -4.26
N GLU A 105 -6.79 -10.09 -4.83
CA GLU A 105 -6.75 -8.75 -4.24
C GLU A 105 -7.65 -8.63 -2.99
N CYS A 106 -8.82 -9.28 -2.98
CA CYS A 106 -9.69 -9.37 -1.80
C CYS A 106 -8.98 -10.09 -0.64
N ALA A 107 -8.31 -11.20 -0.92
CA ALA A 107 -7.54 -11.93 0.06
C ALA A 107 -6.34 -11.12 0.55
N ARG A 108 -5.59 -10.50 -0.37
CA ARG A 108 -4.42 -9.66 -0.09
C ARG A 108 -4.75 -8.51 0.85
N SER A 109 -5.84 -7.77 0.57
CA SER A 109 -6.25 -6.62 1.37
C SER A 109 -6.64 -7.01 2.80
N SER A 110 -7.12 -8.24 3.00
CA SER A 110 -7.55 -8.77 4.29
C SER A 110 -6.39 -9.29 5.16
N CYS A 111 -5.30 -9.75 4.53
CA CYS A 111 -4.18 -10.39 5.25
C CYS A 111 -3.50 -9.45 6.24
N VAL A 112 -3.21 -8.20 5.87
CA VAL A 112 -2.46 -7.26 6.74
C VAL A 112 -3.23 -6.92 8.01
N PRO A 113 -4.49 -6.45 7.97
CA PRO A 113 -5.25 -6.14 9.18
C PRO A 113 -5.43 -7.35 10.11
N LEU A 114 -5.68 -8.54 9.55
CA LEU A 114 -5.84 -9.77 10.32
C LEU A 114 -4.53 -10.20 10.99
N ALA A 115 -3.40 -10.09 10.26
CA ALA A 115 -2.08 -10.40 10.78
C ALA A 115 -1.65 -9.43 11.88
N ASP A 116 -1.86 -8.13 11.68
CA ASP A 116 -1.51 -7.08 12.63
C ASP A 116 -2.29 -7.28 13.94
N ARG A 117 -3.59 -7.55 13.84
CA ARG A 117 -4.44 -7.86 15.00
C ARG A 117 -3.95 -9.12 15.73
N SER A 118 -3.69 -10.22 15.02
CA SER A 118 -3.17 -11.46 15.60
C SER A 118 -1.82 -11.25 16.26
N THR A 119 -0.93 -10.47 15.64
CA THR A 119 0.42 -10.17 16.18
C THR A 119 0.35 -9.35 17.47
N VAL A 120 -0.49 -8.31 17.49
CA VAL A 120 -0.69 -7.50 18.70
C VAL A 120 -1.26 -8.36 19.83
N GLY A 121 -2.21 -9.25 19.53
CA GLY A 121 -2.75 -10.18 20.49
C GLY A 121 -1.73 -11.19 21.04
N LEU A 122 -0.78 -11.66 20.21
CA LEU A 122 0.22 -12.67 20.59
C LEU A 122 1.45 -12.07 21.29
N CYS A 123 1.95 -10.93 20.81
CA CYS A 123 3.25 -10.39 21.20
C CYS A 123 3.13 -9.05 21.94
N GLY A 124 1.94 -8.46 22.01
CA GLY A 124 1.69 -7.15 22.61
C GLY A 124 2.02 -5.98 21.67
N ALA A 125 1.33 -4.85 21.88
CA ALA A 125 1.46 -3.65 21.05
C ALA A 125 2.88 -3.05 21.03
N GLN A 126 3.61 -3.13 22.16
CA GLN A 126 4.98 -2.60 22.26
C GLN A 126 5.99 -3.33 21.35
N SER A 127 5.76 -4.61 21.08
CA SER A 127 6.64 -5.43 20.22
C SER A 127 6.27 -5.33 18.75
N TYR A 128 5.06 -4.87 18.42
CA TYR A 128 4.49 -4.86 17.08
C TYR A 128 5.39 -4.14 16.05
N GLY A 129 5.83 -2.91 16.35
CA GLY A 129 6.66 -2.15 15.41
C GLY A 129 7.95 -2.87 15.00
N LYS A 130 8.66 -3.49 15.97
CA LYS A 130 9.88 -4.26 15.71
C LYS A 130 9.63 -5.50 14.86
N LEU A 131 8.48 -6.13 15.01
CA LEU A 131 8.10 -7.31 14.24
C LEU A 131 7.65 -6.92 12.82
N ARG A 132 6.92 -5.82 12.70
CA ARG A 132 6.41 -5.30 11.43
C ARG A 132 7.52 -4.83 10.48
N CYS A 133 8.68 -4.37 11.00
CA CYS A 133 9.84 -4.00 10.18
C CYS A 133 10.34 -5.15 9.29
N PHE A 134 10.20 -6.41 9.72
CA PHE A 134 10.54 -7.57 8.88
C PHE A 134 9.68 -7.66 7.61
N GLY A 135 8.49 -7.08 7.63
CA GLY A 135 7.67 -6.92 6.43
C GLY A 135 8.31 -5.99 5.40
N SER A 136 8.79 -4.82 5.80
CA SER A 136 9.47 -3.90 4.88
C SER A 136 10.75 -4.52 4.30
N LEU A 137 11.51 -5.24 5.11
CA LEU A 137 12.69 -6.01 4.65
C LEU A 137 12.28 -7.10 3.64
N GLY A 138 11.20 -7.84 3.94
CA GLY A 138 10.66 -8.84 3.03
C GLY A 138 10.23 -8.24 1.71
N PHE A 139 9.44 -7.17 1.74
CA PHE A 139 8.97 -6.48 0.53
C PHE A 139 10.13 -6.02 -0.36
N LEU A 140 11.15 -5.44 0.25
CA LEU A 140 12.36 -5.01 -0.45
C LEU A 140 13.11 -6.22 -1.03
N ALA A 141 13.32 -7.26 -0.24
CA ALA A 141 14.02 -8.47 -0.68
C ALA A 141 13.28 -9.18 -1.83
N GLY A 142 11.95 -9.28 -1.77
CA GLY A 142 11.14 -9.88 -2.83
C GLY A 142 11.17 -9.06 -4.12
N GLY A 143 10.88 -7.77 -4.05
CA GLY A 143 10.83 -6.91 -5.24
C GLY A 143 12.19 -6.68 -5.88
N ALA A 144 13.21 -6.33 -5.10
CA ALA A 144 14.56 -6.12 -5.61
C ALA A 144 15.22 -7.46 -6.03
N GLY A 145 15.06 -8.51 -5.22
CA GLY A 145 15.61 -9.83 -5.50
C GLY A 145 15.04 -10.42 -6.80
N LEU A 146 13.71 -10.37 -6.98
CA LEU A 146 13.08 -10.79 -8.23
C LEU A 146 13.62 -9.99 -9.42
N GLY A 147 13.71 -8.65 -9.29
CA GLY A 147 14.24 -7.80 -10.35
C GLY A 147 15.66 -8.19 -10.78
N VAL A 148 16.54 -8.55 -9.85
CA VAL A 148 17.90 -9.02 -10.17
C VAL A 148 17.85 -10.38 -10.88
N LEU A 149 17.05 -11.32 -10.38
CA LEU A 149 16.96 -12.68 -10.91
C LEU A 149 16.34 -12.72 -12.32
N THR A 150 15.39 -11.83 -12.62
CA THR A 150 14.73 -11.75 -13.95
C THR A 150 15.71 -11.46 -15.07
N ARG A 151 16.85 -10.83 -14.76
CA ARG A 151 17.90 -10.57 -15.75
C ARG A 151 18.48 -11.86 -16.36
N ARG A 152 18.50 -12.96 -15.58
CA ARG A 152 19.11 -14.23 -16.01
C ARG A 152 18.09 -15.23 -16.55
N TRP A 153 16.90 -15.30 -15.96
CA TRP A 153 15.92 -16.37 -16.23
C TRP A 153 14.60 -15.90 -16.81
N GLY A 154 14.39 -14.59 -16.95
CA GLY A 154 13.16 -14.00 -17.43
C GLY A 154 12.05 -13.89 -16.35
N LEU A 155 11.11 -12.97 -16.58
CA LEU A 155 10.04 -12.67 -15.63
C LEU A 155 9.00 -13.80 -15.54
N GLU A 156 8.59 -14.33 -16.68
CA GLU A 156 7.53 -15.34 -16.79
C GLU A 156 7.84 -16.62 -16.02
N ARG A 157 9.12 -17.02 -16.02
CA ARG A 157 9.58 -18.23 -15.35
C ARG A 157 9.74 -18.08 -13.84
N LEU A 158 9.97 -16.86 -13.35
CA LEU A 158 10.36 -16.62 -11.96
C LEU A 158 9.24 -16.06 -11.10
N LEU A 159 8.39 -15.19 -11.65
CA LEU A 159 7.41 -14.45 -10.85
C LEU A 159 6.52 -15.36 -10.00
N PHE A 160 5.80 -16.27 -10.65
CA PHE A 160 4.82 -17.10 -9.94
C PHE A 160 5.45 -18.23 -9.12
N PRO A 161 6.50 -18.93 -9.54
CA PRO A 161 7.18 -19.90 -8.67
C PRO A 161 7.75 -19.29 -7.39
N ILE A 162 8.40 -18.12 -7.47
CA ILE A 162 8.93 -17.42 -6.29
C ILE A 162 7.78 -16.92 -5.43
N TYR A 163 6.77 -16.28 -6.04
CA TYR A 163 5.57 -15.85 -5.31
C TYR A 163 4.89 -17.01 -4.58
N LEU A 164 4.66 -18.14 -5.27
CA LEU A 164 4.00 -19.31 -4.70
C LEU A 164 4.79 -19.88 -3.51
N SER A 165 6.11 -19.99 -3.64
CA SER A 165 6.99 -20.50 -2.57
C SER A 165 6.90 -19.61 -1.32
N LEU A 166 6.96 -18.29 -1.49
CA LEU A 166 6.88 -17.33 -0.41
C LEU A 166 5.48 -17.24 0.20
N ALA A 167 4.43 -17.25 -0.63
CA ALA A 167 3.04 -17.24 -0.18
C ALA A 167 2.68 -18.52 0.58
N ALA A 168 3.13 -19.69 0.09
CA ALA A 168 2.97 -20.97 0.77
C ALA A 168 3.71 -21.00 2.12
N ALA A 169 4.93 -20.46 2.18
CA ALA A 169 5.66 -20.31 3.44
C ALA A 169 4.90 -19.42 4.44
N ALA A 170 4.36 -18.27 3.99
CA ALA A 170 3.54 -17.40 4.82
C ALA A 170 2.24 -18.10 5.28
N PHE A 171 1.60 -18.88 4.40
CA PHE A 171 0.43 -19.68 4.72
C PHE A 171 0.74 -20.70 5.82
N LEU A 172 1.81 -21.46 5.70
CA LEU A 172 2.24 -22.43 6.71
C LEU A 172 2.55 -21.75 8.06
N LEU A 173 3.28 -20.62 8.03
CA LEU A 173 3.60 -19.86 9.24
C LEU A 173 2.36 -19.27 9.92
N SER A 174 1.28 -19.00 9.17
CA SER A 174 0.06 -18.42 9.72
C SER A 174 -0.68 -19.33 10.71
N PHE A 175 -0.48 -20.64 10.65
CA PHE A 175 -1.07 -21.57 11.63
C PHE A 175 -0.58 -21.29 13.05
N GLY A 176 0.66 -20.80 13.20
CA GLY A 176 1.18 -20.40 14.51
C GLY A 176 0.68 -19.05 15.01
N LEU A 177 -0.04 -18.30 14.20
CA LEU A 177 -0.68 -17.03 14.56
C LEU A 177 -2.12 -17.21 15.09
N HIS A 178 -2.58 -18.44 15.22
CA HIS A 178 -3.92 -18.74 15.74
C HIS A 178 -4.01 -18.40 17.22
N ARG A 179 -4.94 -17.52 17.56
CA ARG A 179 -5.34 -17.19 18.93
C ARG A 179 -6.83 -16.88 18.94
N GLU A 180 -7.51 -17.29 19.99
CA GLU A 180 -8.88 -16.87 20.24
C GLU A 180 -8.85 -15.58 21.06
N GLU A 181 -9.63 -14.58 20.62
CA GLU A 181 -9.80 -13.31 21.30
C GLU A 181 -11.23 -13.21 21.82
N ASN A 182 -11.37 -12.98 23.11
CA ASN A 182 -12.66 -12.62 23.71
C ASN A 182 -12.84 -11.12 23.63
N VAL A 183 -13.18 -10.58 22.45
CA VAL A 183 -13.41 -9.14 22.29
C VAL A 183 -14.82 -8.89 21.81
N ARG A 184 -15.71 -8.56 22.73
CA ARG A 184 -16.92 -7.79 22.44
C ARG A 184 -16.52 -6.32 22.36
N ARG A 185 -16.40 -5.76 21.17
CA ARG A 185 -16.35 -4.31 20.99
C ARG A 185 -17.75 -3.80 20.73
N GLU A 186 -18.26 -2.96 21.63
CA GLU A 186 -19.43 -2.14 21.36
C GLU A 186 -19.10 -1.16 20.25
N ARG A 187 -20.01 -1.01 19.29
CA ARG A 187 -19.83 -0.08 18.17
C ARG A 187 -20.40 1.28 18.55
N PRO A 188 -19.67 2.37 18.41
CA PRO A 188 -20.24 3.69 18.51
C PRO A 188 -21.25 3.89 17.37
N LYS A 189 -22.50 4.22 17.74
CA LYS A 189 -23.57 4.52 16.80
C LYS A 189 -23.38 5.96 16.26
N GLN A 190 -23.47 6.12 14.94
CA GLN A 190 -23.64 7.40 14.22
C GLN A 190 -22.62 8.53 14.45
N VAL A 191 -21.32 8.28 14.27
CA VAL A 191 -20.29 9.33 14.42
C VAL A 191 -19.82 9.91 13.07
N TRP A 192 -20.24 9.35 11.94
CA TRP A 192 -19.72 9.66 10.60
C TRP A 192 -19.84 11.14 10.21
N ARG A 193 -21.00 11.78 10.50
CA ARG A 193 -21.21 13.20 10.14
C ARG A 193 -20.29 14.11 10.95
N THR A 194 -20.15 13.88 12.25
CA THR A 194 -19.28 14.66 13.12
C THR A 194 -17.82 14.53 12.73
N LEU A 195 -17.37 13.30 12.39
CA LEU A 195 -16.00 13.05 11.94
C LEU A 195 -15.66 13.81 10.65
N LEU A 196 -16.56 13.83 9.67
CA LEU A 196 -16.35 14.54 8.41
C LEU A 196 -16.26 16.06 8.55
N HIS A 197 -16.80 16.64 9.63
CA HIS A 197 -16.70 18.07 9.91
C HIS A 197 -15.45 18.45 10.73
N THR A 198 -14.73 17.48 11.28
CA THR A 198 -13.51 17.73 12.06
C THR A 198 -12.34 18.06 11.12
N PRO A 199 -11.67 19.24 11.26
CA PRO A 199 -10.59 19.64 10.35
C PRO A 199 -9.43 18.64 10.24
N GLY A 200 -8.99 18.09 11.39
CA GLY A 200 -7.92 17.07 11.40
C GLY A 200 -8.30 15.79 10.66
N VAL A 201 -9.57 15.36 10.74
CA VAL A 201 -10.06 14.22 9.97
C VAL A 201 -10.02 14.51 8.47
N ARG A 202 -10.44 15.70 8.03
CA ARG A 202 -10.38 16.11 6.62
C ARG A 202 -8.93 16.11 6.09
N LEU A 203 -7.97 16.59 6.90
CA LEU A 203 -6.55 16.52 6.54
C LEU A 203 -6.11 15.08 6.37
N ALA A 204 -6.41 14.21 7.32
CA ALA A 204 -6.06 12.80 7.24
C ALA A 204 -6.69 12.11 6.02
N LEU A 205 -7.94 12.44 5.67
CA LEU A 205 -8.61 11.93 4.47
C LEU A 205 -7.92 12.42 3.19
N LEU A 206 -7.47 13.68 3.13
CA LEU A 206 -6.71 14.21 2.01
C LEU A 206 -5.38 13.46 1.85
N LEU A 207 -4.65 13.25 2.94
CA LEU A 207 -3.39 12.50 2.92
C LEU A 207 -3.61 11.02 2.54
N GLY A 208 -4.69 10.41 3.02
CA GLY A 208 -5.10 9.07 2.63
C GLY A 208 -5.45 8.98 1.13
N ALA A 209 -6.15 9.97 0.59
CA ALA A 209 -6.47 10.06 -0.83
C ALA A 209 -5.19 10.19 -1.69
N GLN A 210 -4.23 11.03 -1.28
CA GLN A 210 -2.93 11.14 -1.96
C GLN A 210 -2.17 9.81 -1.91
N GLY A 211 -2.18 9.12 -0.77
CA GLY A 211 -1.58 7.79 -0.64
C GLY A 211 -2.25 6.76 -1.56
N GLY A 212 -3.58 6.78 -1.65
CA GLY A 212 -4.34 5.92 -2.55
C GLY A 212 -3.94 6.14 -4.02
N ALA A 213 -3.87 7.39 -4.46
CA ALA A 213 -3.49 7.74 -5.82
C ALA A 213 -2.00 7.48 -6.11
N ALA A 214 -1.10 7.96 -5.26
CA ALA A 214 0.32 8.03 -5.55
C ALA A 214 1.12 6.78 -5.14
N VAL A 215 0.71 6.09 -4.09
CA VAL A 215 1.38 4.86 -3.62
C VAL A 215 0.75 3.63 -4.25
N ASN A 216 -0.58 3.56 -4.24
CA ASN A 216 -1.27 2.34 -4.63
C ASN A 216 -1.74 2.32 -6.09
N ALA A 217 -2.21 3.46 -6.65
CA ALA A 217 -2.69 3.51 -8.02
C ALA A 217 -1.58 3.78 -9.03
N LEU A 218 -0.66 4.70 -8.74
CA LEU A 218 0.45 5.05 -9.62
C LEU A 218 1.49 3.94 -9.72
N GLN A 219 1.86 3.32 -8.59
CA GLN A 219 2.95 2.35 -8.52
C GLN A 219 2.86 1.20 -9.54
N PRO A 220 1.69 0.60 -9.78
CA PRO A 220 1.54 -0.45 -10.79
C PRO A 220 1.94 -0.04 -12.21
N TYR A 221 1.76 1.22 -12.59
CA TYR A 221 2.06 1.73 -13.94
C TYR A 221 3.51 2.15 -14.13
N LEU A 222 4.26 2.38 -13.05
CA LEU A 222 5.67 2.76 -13.14
C LEU A 222 6.52 1.69 -13.82
N GLY A 223 6.19 0.41 -13.59
CA GLY A 223 6.89 -0.72 -14.18
C GLY A 223 6.77 -0.74 -15.70
N GLY A 224 5.55 -0.64 -16.23
CA GLY A 224 5.27 -0.56 -17.67
C GLY A 224 5.95 0.66 -18.29
N PHE A 225 5.79 1.84 -17.69
CA PHE A 225 6.44 3.05 -18.19
C PHE A 225 7.98 2.92 -18.26
N LEU A 226 8.60 2.34 -17.23
CA LEU A 226 10.04 2.16 -17.17
C LEU A 226 10.54 1.19 -18.26
N VAL A 227 9.84 0.08 -18.48
CA VAL A 227 10.22 -0.95 -19.45
C VAL A 227 9.83 -0.54 -20.88
N ASP A 228 8.58 -0.17 -21.11
CA ASP A 228 8.03 0.00 -22.46
C ASP A 228 8.33 1.38 -23.05
N ARG A 229 8.46 2.42 -22.20
CA ARG A 229 8.69 3.80 -22.67
C ARG A 229 10.14 4.26 -22.54
N LEU A 230 10.82 3.86 -21.46
CA LEU A 230 12.22 4.25 -21.24
C LEU A 230 13.20 3.15 -21.72
N GLY A 231 12.70 2.02 -22.25
CA GLY A 231 13.51 0.92 -22.76
C GLY A 231 14.38 0.24 -21.69
N ALA A 232 14.00 0.38 -20.42
CA ALA A 232 14.77 -0.22 -19.34
C ALA A 232 14.55 -1.74 -19.27
N SER A 233 15.54 -2.47 -18.80
CA SER A 233 15.39 -3.91 -18.55
C SER A 233 14.42 -4.17 -17.38
N VAL A 234 13.76 -5.32 -17.37
CA VAL A 234 12.87 -5.72 -16.26
C VAL A 234 13.62 -5.70 -14.91
N SER A 235 14.92 -5.93 -14.89
CA SER A 235 15.76 -5.82 -13.69
C SER A 235 15.77 -4.41 -13.09
N ALA A 236 15.50 -3.36 -13.88
CA ALA A 236 15.38 -1.99 -13.39
C ALA A 236 14.20 -1.80 -12.43
N LEU A 237 13.18 -2.67 -12.48
CA LEU A 237 12.06 -2.70 -11.53
C LEU A 237 12.55 -3.00 -10.10
N GLY A 238 13.55 -3.88 -9.96
CA GLY A 238 14.19 -4.16 -8.68
C GLY A 238 14.91 -2.92 -8.12
N TRP A 239 15.67 -2.21 -8.96
CA TRP A 239 16.29 -0.95 -8.56
C TRP A 239 15.26 0.13 -8.19
N ASN A 240 14.18 0.24 -8.96
CA ASN A 240 13.09 1.15 -8.62
C ASN A 240 12.47 0.82 -7.25
N THR A 241 12.24 -0.46 -6.96
CA THR A 241 11.73 -0.91 -5.66
C THR A 241 12.70 -0.57 -4.52
N LEU A 242 14.00 -0.78 -4.73
CA LEU A 242 15.03 -0.44 -3.75
C LEU A 242 15.04 1.07 -3.45
N LEU A 243 14.99 1.91 -4.48
CA LEU A 243 15.02 3.36 -4.35
C LEU A 243 13.70 3.95 -3.82
N CYS A 244 12.59 3.24 -4.00
CA CYS A 244 11.31 3.61 -3.39
C CYS A 244 11.29 3.27 -1.89
N VAL A 245 11.54 2.01 -1.53
CA VAL A 245 11.32 1.48 -0.19
C VAL A 245 12.52 1.72 0.73
N GLY A 246 13.73 1.75 0.18
CA GLY A 246 14.96 1.98 0.97
C GLY A 246 14.93 3.29 1.78
N PRO A 247 14.70 4.45 1.14
CA PRO A 247 14.59 5.73 1.84
C PRO A 247 13.40 5.79 2.80
N GLU A 248 12.28 5.11 2.53
CA GLU A 248 11.12 5.05 3.40
C GLU A 248 11.48 4.53 4.81
N LEU A 249 12.32 3.50 4.87
CA LEU A 249 12.75 2.90 6.15
C LEU A 249 13.46 3.90 7.07
N LEU A 250 14.16 4.87 6.50
CA LEU A 250 14.87 5.91 7.24
C LEU A 250 13.97 7.13 7.50
N LEU A 251 13.15 7.49 6.51
CA LEU A 251 12.28 8.66 6.59
C LEU A 251 11.15 8.48 7.60
N LEU A 252 10.55 7.31 7.69
CA LEU A 252 9.39 7.08 8.54
C LEU A 252 9.66 7.34 10.04
N PRO A 253 10.74 6.79 10.64
CA PRO A 253 11.11 7.11 12.02
C PRO A 253 11.53 8.57 12.20
N TRP A 254 12.20 9.17 11.21
CA TRP A 254 12.65 10.55 11.27
C TRP A 254 11.49 11.56 11.20
N VAL A 255 10.50 11.31 10.32
CA VAL A 255 9.28 12.11 10.23
C VAL A 255 8.50 12.04 11.53
N SER A 256 8.26 10.82 12.05
CA SER A 256 7.46 10.62 13.27
C SER A 256 8.17 11.11 14.53
N GLY A 257 9.49 10.91 14.63
CA GLY A 257 10.27 11.20 15.84
C GLY A 257 10.83 12.61 15.92
N ARG A 258 11.02 13.29 14.79
CA ARG A 258 11.66 14.63 14.76
C ARG A 258 10.87 15.69 14.03
N LEU A 259 10.35 15.42 12.83
CA LEU A 259 9.69 16.45 12.03
C LEU A 259 8.33 16.81 12.57
N LEU A 260 7.49 15.80 12.87
CA LEU A 260 6.14 16.03 13.41
C LEU A 260 6.16 16.80 14.74
N PRO A 261 6.96 16.41 15.76
CA PRO A 261 7.02 17.16 17.02
C PRO A 261 7.58 18.58 16.85
N LYS A 262 8.51 18.80 15.89
CA LYS A 262 9.16 20.09 15.72
C LYS A 262 8.36 21.10 14.90
N TYR A 263 7.71 20.65 13.83
CA TYR A 263 7.08 21.54 12.84
C TYR A 263 5.55 21.46 12.79
N GLY A 264 4.97 20.47 13.49
CA GLY A 264 3.54 20.20 13.48
C GLY A 264 3.05 19.51 12.21
N ALA A 265 1.86 18.92 12.29
CA ALA A 265 1.31 18.08 11.23
C ALA A 265 1.02 18.86 9.94
N ALA A 266 0.56 20.12 10.02
CA ALA A 266 0.22 20.94 8.85
C ALA A 266 1.43 21.23 7.95
N ARG A 267 2.53 21.73 8.54
CA ARG A 267 3.76 22.07 7.80
C ARG A 267 4.45 20.81 7.26
N VAL A 268 4.49 19.73 8.04
CA VAL A 268 5.05 18.47 7.59
C VAL A 268 4.23 17.89 6.44
N SER A 269 2.88 17.92 6.52
CA SER A 269 2.00 17.51 5.42
C SER A 269 2.25 18.32 4.15
N LEU A 270 2.40 19.62 4.25
CA LEU A 270 2.72 20.50 3.12
C LEU A 270 4.03 20.09 2.44
N GLY A 271 5.11 19.94 3.21
CA GLY A 271 6.41 19.53 2.68
C GLY A 271 6.38 18.16 1.99
N LEU A 272 5.69 17.17 2.59
CA LEU A 272 5.55 15.84 2.03
C LEU A 272 4.67 15.84 0.75
N THR A 273 3.62 16.69 0.70
CA THR A 273 2.77 16.85 -0.49
C THR A 273 3.53 17.53 -1.63
N LEU A 274 4.38 18.52 -1.34
CA LEU A 274 5.27 19.10 -2.33
C LEU A 274 6.29 18.08 -2.87
N ALA A 275 6.85 17.24 -2.00
CA ALA A 275 7.73 16.15 -2.41
C ALA A 275 7.02 15.15 -3.34
N LEU A 276 5.73 14.85 -3.10
CA LEU A 276 4.91 14.07 -4.03
C LEU A 276 4.76 14.75 -5.38
N SER A 277 4.49 16.06 -5.40
CA SER A 277 4.38 16.83 -6.64
C SER A 277 5.69 16.78 -7.44
N MET A 278 6.83 16.97 -6.77
CA MET A 278 8.17 16.86 -7.38
C MET A 278 8.42 15.47 -7.95
N ARG A 279 8.01 14.43 -7.25
CA ARG A 279 8.09 13.05 -7.74
C ARG A 279 7.29 12.85 -9.03
N CYS A 280 6.03 13.28 -9.07
CA CYS A 280 5.18 13.14 -10.24
C CYS A 280 5.69 13.95 -11.43
N ILE A 281 6.15 15.19 -11.21
CA ILE A 281 6.77 16.03 -12.23
C ILE A 281 8.06 15.39 -12.72
N GLY A 282 8.87 14.85 -11.81
CA GLY A 282 10.09 14.11 -12.15
C GLY A 282 9.83 12.93 -13.08
N TYR A 283 8.78 12.14 -12.83
CA TYR A 283 8.38 11.06 -13.72
C TYR A 283 7.86 11.56 -15.08
N ALA A 284 7.07 12.64 -15.08
CA ALA A 284 6.52 13.21 -16.30
C ALA A 284 7.61 13.78 -17.22
N LEU A 285 8.64 14.38 -16.65
CA LEU A 285 9.75 15.00 -17.38
C LEU A 285 10.91 14.03 -17.66
N ALA A 286 10.93 12.83 -17.05
CA ALA A 286 12.05 11.91 -17.17
C ALA A 286 12.36 11.53 -18.63
N PRO A 287 13.54 11.94 -19.16
CA PRO A 287 13.97 11.55 -20.50
C PRO A 287 14.65 10.18 -20.52
N ASN A 288 15.09 9.71 -19.36
CA ASN A 288 15.84 8.47 -19.20
C ASN A 288 15.57 7.81 -17.83
N MET A 289 16.02 6.57 -17.70
CA MET A 289 15.90 5.78 -16.49
C MET A 289 16.54 6.46 -15.26
N GLY A 290 17.66 7.16 -15.41
CA GLY A 290 18.39 7.77 -14.29
C GLY A 290 17.55 8.83 -13.56
N ILE A 291 16.94 9.76 -14.30
CA ILE A 291 16.08 10.82 -13.74
C ILE A 291 14.79 10.21 -13.16
N PHE A 292 14.23 9.19 -13.83
CA PHE A 292 13.07 8.47 -13.32
C PHE A 292 13.37 7.82 -11.95
N LEU A 293 14.49 7.11 -11.83
CA LEU A 293 14.92 6.50 -10.58
C LEU A 293 15.24 7.53 -9.49
N ALA A 294 15.82 8.69 -9.85
CA ALA A 294 16.02 9.77 -8.90
C ALA A 294 14.70 10.32 -8.34
N ALA A 295 13.67 10.46 -9.18
CA ALA A 295 12.33 10.84 -8.73
C ALA A 295 11.71 9.79 -7.78
N SER A 296 12.06 8.52 -7.93
CA SER A 296 11.58 7.43 -7.07
C SER A 296 12.03 7.55 -5.61
N LEU A 297 13.13 8.28 -5.33
CA LEU A 297 13.59 8.55 -3.95
C LEU A 297 12.54 9.30 -3.11
N PHE A 298 11.68 10.09 -3.74
CA PHE A 298 10.59 10.81 -3.05
C PHE A 298 9.40 9.92 -2.69
N TYR A 299 9.41 8.63 -3.04
CA TYR A 299 8.35 7.69 -2.69
C TYR A 299 8.11 7.62 -1.17
N GLY A 300 9.17 7.51 -0.39
CA GLY A 300 9.10 7.47 1.06
C GLY A 300 8.37 8.67 1.68
N CYS A 301 8.52 9.87 1.10
CA CYS A 301 7.79 11.05 1.55
C CYS A 301 6.27 10.87 1.41
N THR A 302 5.82 10.29 0.29
CA THR A 302 4.40 10.04 0.05
C THR A 302 3.83 9.01 1.05
N VAL A 303 4.58 7.94 1.31
CA VAL A 303 4.18 6.92 2.29
C VAL A 303 4.12 7.51 3.70
N CYS A 304 5.11 8.32 4.09
CA CYS A 304 5.10 9.01 5.39
C CYS A 304 3.87 9.90 5.58
N ALA A 305 3.47 10.66 4.54
CA ALA A 305 2.28 11.50 4.58
C ALA A 305 1.00 10.67 4.77
N ALA A 306 0.85 9.62 3.97
CA ALA A 306 -0.35 8.78 3.95
C ALA A 306 -0.49 7.88 5.20
N THR A 307 0.60 7.57 5.89
CA THR A 307 0.60 6.67 7.04
C THR A 307 0.91 7.41 8.34
N ALA A 308 2.16 7.75 8.59
CA ALA A 308 2.59 8.31 9.87
C ALA A 308 1.87 9.62 10.22
N VAL A 309 1.82 10.56 9.28
CA VAL A 309 1.19 11.86 9.50
C VAL A 309 -0.32 11.72 9.62
N SER A 310 -0.94 10.98 8.70
CA SER A 310 -2.40 10.76 8.69
C SER A 310 -2.89 10.12 9.99
N LEU A 311 -2.23 9.04 10.45
CA LEU A 311 -2.60 8.37 11.69
C LEU A 311 -2.37 9.24 12.94
N ASN A 312 -1.30 10.02 12.95
CA ASN A 312 -1.00 10.94 14.06
C ASN A 312 -2.06 12.05 14.16
N VAL A 313 -2.40 12.66 13.01
CA VAL A 313 -3.45 13.68 12.91
C VAL A 313 -4.79 13.11 13.35
N LEU A 314 -5.17 11.90 12.93
CA LEU A 314 -6.40 11.25 13.37
C LEU A 314 -6.42 11.03 14.88
N ARG A 315 -5.30 10.58 15.45
CA ARG A 315 -5.22 10.33 16.88
C ARG A 315 -5.37 11.60 17.72
N ALA A 316 -4.84 12.72 17.22
CA ALA A 316 -4.98 14.03 17.88
C ALA A 316 -6.36 14.68 17.66
N ALA A 317 -7.03 14.37 16.53
CA ALA A 317 -8.25 15.04 16.13
C ALA A 317 -9.55 14.43 16.67
N VAL A 318 -9.52 13.16 17.12
CA VAL A 318 -10.73 12.44 17.52
C VAL A 318 -10.54 11.73 18.87
N PRO A 319 -11.64 11.61 19.68
CA PRO A 319 -11.63 10.82 20.88
C PRO A 319 -11.22 9.35 20.63
N GLU A 320 -10.64 8.71 21.62
CA GLU A 320 -10.11 7.34 21.49
C GLU A 320 -11.18 6.32 21.06
N GLU A 321 -12.42 6.53 21.47
CA GLU A 321 -13.60 5.73 21.09
C GLU A 321 -13.93 5.82 19.60
N CYS A 322 -13.67 6.96 18.97
CA CYS A 322 -13.94 7.23 17.55
C CYS A 322 -12.72 6.97 16.65
N TYR A 323 -11.54 6.75 17.23
CA TYR A 323 -10.29 6.63 16.45
C TYR A 323 -10.33 5.48 15.43
N ALA A 324 -10.80 4.30 15.85
CA ALA A 324 -10.92 3.17 14.95
C ALA A 324 -11.84 3.46 13.74
N THR A 325 -12.96 4.16 13.97
CA THR A 325 -13.90 4.57 12.91
C THR A 325 -13.25 5.58 11.96
N ALA A 326 -12.49 6.55 12.48
CA ALA A 326 -11.77 7.53 11.67
C ALA A 326 -10.68 6.89 10.81
N VAL A 327 -9.95 5.90 11.33
CA VAL A 327 -8.96 5.12 10.57
C VAL A 327 -9.63 4.31 9.46
N LEU A 328 -10.77 3.66 9.73
CA LEU A 328 -11.54 2.94 8.71
C LEU A 328 -12.05 3.87 7.60
N LEU A 329 -12.50 5.07 7.96
CA LEU A 329 -12.91 6.08 6.99
C LEU A 329 -11.74 6.51 6.10
N SER A 330 -10.56 6.75 6.68
CA SER A 330 -9.34 7.07 5.92
C SER A 330 -8.94 5.92 4.99
N ALA A 331 -9.01 4.68 5.46
CA ALA A 331 -8.73 3.51 4.65
C ALA A 331 -9.73 3.35 3.48
N ALA A 332 -11.00 3.62 3.71
CA ALA A 332 -12.03 3.61 2.66
C ALA A 332 -11.75 4.67 1.58
N VAL A 333 -11.42 5.90 1.97
CA VAL A 333 -11.04 6.96 1.03
C VAL A 333 -9.79 6.56 0.24
N THR A 334 -8.78 6.02 0.90
CA THR A 334 -7.56 5.50 0.25
C THR A 334 -7.90 4.43 -0.80
N ALA A 335 -8.79 3.49 -0.46
CA ALA A 335 -9.18 2.41 -1.38
C ALA A 335 -10.00 2.94 -2.57
N LEU A 336 -10.95 3.84 -2.34
CA LEU A 336 -11.74 4.47 -3.41
C LEU A 336 -10.85 5.29 -4.35
N THR A 337 -9.93 6.06 -3.79
CA THR A 337 -8.98 6.87 -4.57
C THR A 337 -8.05 5.98 -5.38
N ARG A 338 -7.55 4.88 -4.80
CA ARG A 338 -6.76 3.88 -5.51
C ARG A 338 -7.51 3.28 -6.69
N ALA A 339 -8.78 2.89 -6.50
CA ALA A 339 -9.60 2.31 -7.56
C ALA A 339 -9.85 3.32 -8.69
N GLY A 340 -10.30 4.53 -8.35
CA GLY A 340 -10.60 5.58 -9.32
C GLY A 340 -9.36 6.04 -10.10
N PHE A 341 -8.26 6.31 -9.42
CA PHE A 341 -7.00 6.70 -10.09
C PHE A 341 -6.36 5.53 -10.83
N GLY A 342 -6.47 4.29 -10.35
CA GLY A 342 -5.99 3.12 -11.07
C GLY A 342 -6.69 2.95 -12.42
N TRP A 343 -8.01 3.08 -12.45
CA TRP A 343 -8.78 3.09 -13.68
C TRP A 343 -8.42 4.29 -14.58
N LEU A 344 -8.33 5.49 -14.02
CA LEU A 344 -7.99 6.72 -14.74
C LEU A 344 -6.61 6.66 -15.39
N PHE A 345 -5.59 6.17 -14.66
CA PHE A 345 -4.25 5.99 -15.21
C PHE A 345 -4.25 5.01 -16.39
N GLY A 346 -4.98 3.90 -16.29
CA GLY A 346 -5.11 2.98 -17.42
C GLY A 346 -5.72 3.63 -18.66
N MET A 347 -6.75 4.48 -18.48
CA MET A 347 -7.33 5.25 -19.58
C MET A 347 -6.34 6.26 -20.19
N LEU A 348 -5.53 6.90 -19.36
CA LEU A 348 -4.56 7.90 -19.78
C LEU A 348 -3.27 7.31 -20.35
N GLU A 349 -2.95 6.05 -20.06
CA GLU A 349 -1.72 5.39 -20.53
C GLU A 349 -1.64 5.33 -22.06
N GLY A 350 -2.78 5.14 -22.74
CA GLY A 350 -2.89 5.20 -24.20
C GLY A 350 -2.76 6.60 -24.79
N THR A 351 -2.81 7.66 -23.96
CA THR A 351 -2.76 9.06 -24.37
C THR A 351 -1.46 9.73 -23.95
N ALA A 352 -1.02 10.77 -24.68
CA ALA A 352 0.16 11.59 -24.32
C ALA A 352 1.42 10.79 -23.93
N GLY A 353 1.62 9.61 -24.51
CA GLY A 353 2.79 8.77 -24.27
C GLY A 353 2.92 8.23 -22.85
N GLY A 354 1.80 8.03 -22.13
CA GLY A 354 1.77 7.50 -20.76
C GLY A 354 2.16 8.52 -19.68
N ARG A 355 2.45 9.78 -20.05
CA ARG A 355 2.87 10.83 -19.11
C ARG A 355 1.71 11.63 -18.52
N ALA A 356 0.52 11.55 -19.15
CA ALA A 356 -0.66 12.32 -18.74
C ALA A 356 -1.08 12.05 -17.29
N GLY A 357 -1.01 10.80 -16.84
CA GLY A 357 -1.32 10.43 -15.46
C GLY A 357 -0.36 11.08 -14.44
N PHE A 358 0.92 11.17 -14.75
CA PHE A 358 1.92 11.82 -13.89
C PHE A 358 1.67 13.32 -13.79
N TRP A 359 1.39 14.00 -14.92
CA TRP A 359 1.04 15.41 -14.94
C TRP A 359 -0.22 15.70 -14.15
N LEU A 360 -1.27 14.88 -14.35
CA LEU A 360 -2.52 15.03 -13.62
C LEU A 360 -2.32 14.92 -12.11
N LEU A 361 -1.64 13.86 -11.66
CA LEU A 361 -1.40 13.66 -10.23
C LEU A 361 -0.47 14.74 -9.65
N GLY A 362 0.53 15.18 -10.41
CA GLY A 362 1.40 16.29 -10.04
C GLY A 362 0.63 17.59 -9.83
N ALA A 363 -0.25 17.93 -10.77
CA ALA A 363 -1.11 19.12 -10.68
C ALA A 363 -2.09 19.05 -9.50
N LEU A 364 -2.74 17.91 -9.29
CA LEU A 364 -3.63 17.70 -8.15
C LEU A 364 -2.89 17.78 -6.81
N SER A 365 -1.66 17.26 -6.76
CA SER A 365 -0.83 17.35 -5.56
C SER A 365 -0.38 18.79 -5.29
N LEU A 366 -0.07 19.58 -6.32
CA LEU A 366 0.22 21.01 -6.17
C LEU A 366 -1.01 21.78 -5.68
N ALA A 367 -2.20 21.49 -6.23
CA ALA A 367 -3.44 22.10 -5.74
C ALA A 367 -3.72 21.73 -4.29
N ALA A 368 -3.47 20.49 -3.89
CA ALA A 368 -3.57 20.06 -2.51
C ALA A 368 -2.57 20.78 -1.59
N ALA A 369 -1.33 20.93 -2.04
CA ALA A 369 -0.30 21.69 -1.31
C ALA A 369 -0.69 23.15 -1.13
N TRP A 370 -1.26 23.77 -2.15
CA TRP A 370 -1.78 25.14 -2.08
C TRP A 370 -2.93 25.27 -1.08
N VAL A 371 -3.88 24.33 -1.06
CA VAL A 371 -4.96 24.29 -0.07
C VAL A 371 -4.40 24.12 1.35
N LEU A 372 -3.41 23.25 1.53
CA LEU A 372 -2.74 23.05 2.81
C LEU A 372 -2.02 24.31 3.28
N TRP A 373 -1.37 25.02 2.36
CA TRP A 373 -0.68 26.28 2.66
C TRP A 373 -1.64 27.38 3.10
N ILE A 374 -2.80 27.55 2.43
CA ILE A 374 -3.82 28.55 2.83
C ILE A 374 -4.46 28.22 4.17
N LYS A 375 -4.64 26.91 4.45
CA LYS A 375 -5.36 26.46 5.66
C LYS A 375 -4.44 26.07 6.81
N GLN A 376 -3.17 26.48 6.80
CA GLN A 376 -2.22 26.14 7.88
C GLN A 376 -2.73 26.47 9.29
N ASP A 377 -3.46 27.60 9.42
CA ASP A 377 -3.98 28.10 10.70
C ASP A 377 -5.21 27.33 11.22
N VAL A 378 -5.84 26.53 10.38
CA VAL A 378 -7.03 25.72 10.74
C VAL A 378 -6.64 24.40 11.42
N PHE A 379 -5.39 23.98 11.28
CA PHE A 379 -4.89 22.75 11.89
C PHE A 379 -4.29 23.04 13.26
N PRO A 380 -4.67 22.29 14.30
CA PRO A 380 -4.19 22.55 15.65
C PRO A 380 -2.65 22.50 15.68
N ASN A 381 -2.05 23.60 16.14
CA ASN A 381 -0.63 23.63 16.48
C ASN A 381 -0.43 22.80 17.74
N GLU A 382 0.10 21.58 17.63
CA GLU A 382 0.49 20.74 18.78
C GLU A 382 1.65 21.34 19.60
N SER A 383 2.19 22.49 19.21
CA SER A 383 3.27 23.19 19.90
C SER A 383 2.85 24.02 21.14
N ALA A 384 1.57 24.00 21.54
CA ALA A 384 1.04 24.79 22.66
C ALA A 384 0.78 23.97 23.93
N GLY A 385 1.39 22.80 24.07
CA GLY A 385 1.18 21.89 25.21
C GLY A 385 2.42 21.19 25.73
N HIS A 386 3.49 21.96 25.99
CA HIS A 386 4.58 21.55 26.90
C HIS A 386 5.11 22.77 27.63
#